data_66ed15d2892d8f14c0483016236b4da0
#
_entry.id   66ed15d2892d8f14c0483016236b4da0
#
_cell.length_a   1.000
_cell.length_b   1.000
_cell.length_c   1.000
_cell.angle_alpha   90.00
_cell.angle_beta   90.00
_cell.angle_gamma   90.00
#
_symmetry.space_group_name_H-M   'P 1'
#
loop_
_entity.id
_entity.type
_entity.pdbx_description
1 polymer ?
#
loop_
_entity_poly.entity_id
_entity_poly.type
_entity_poly.pdbx_seq_one_letter_code
_entity_poly.pdbx_strand_id
1 'polypeptide(L)'
;LYRYIGGAAAHVTPVPMMNIVNGGAHADNPIDIQEFMIMPVGAGRFSEALRMGSEVFHALRVQLKEAGHNTNVGDEGGFAPNLATADEALSFIMKSIEKAGYRPGEDVMLALDPASTEFFKNGKYELEGKGKSLDQGGMVDYYAALVAKYPIISIEDGMAEDRKSTRLN
;
A
#
# COMPACT_ATOMS: atom_id res chain seq x y z
N LEU A 1 -0.18 -19.77 20.76
CA LEU A 1 -1.03 -18.59 20.74
C LEU A 1 -2.24 -18.78 19.83
N TYR A 2 -2.08 -19.18 18.55
CA TYR A 2 -3.17 -19.35 17.58
C TYR A 2 -4.28 -20.33 18.06
N ARG A 3 -3.92 -21.43 18.72
CA ARG A 3 -4.91 -22.37 19.28
C ARG A 3 -5.69 -21.77 20.46
N TYR A 4 -5.07 -20.87 21.23
CA TYR A 4 -5.73 -20.18 22.34
C TYR A 4 -6.76 -19.16 21.81
N ILE A 5 -6.41 -18.41 20.77
CA ILE A 5 -7.28 -17.38 20.17
C ILE A 5 -8.35 -18.02 19.28
N GLY A 6 -7.97 -18.94 18.41
CA GLY A 6 -8.84 -19.52 17.36
C GLY A 6 -9.41 -20.91 17.68
N GLY A 7 -9.06 -21.50 18.83
CA GLY A 7 -9.52 -22.84 19.22
C GLY A 7 -8.90 -23.98 18.39
N ALA A 8 -9.47 -25.17 18.54
CA ALA A 8 -8.97 -26.38 17.89
C ALA A 8 -9.10 -26.37 16.35
N ALA A 9 -10.01 -25.56 15.82
CA ALA A 9 -10.25 -25.42 14.38
C ALA A 9 -9.38 -24.36 13.70
N ALA A 10 -8.49 -23.67 14.43
CA ALA A 10 -7.60 -22.65 13.88
C ALA A 10 -6.51 -23.28 13.01
N HIS A 11 -6.73 -23.31 11.70
CA HIS A 11 -5.81 -23.88 10.71
C HIS A 11 -5.68 -23.04 9.43
N VAL A 12 -6.37 -21.90 9.36
CA VAL A 12 -6.29 -20.97 8.23
C VAL A 12 -5.30 -19.86 8.55
N THR A 13 -4.29 -19.69 7.69
CA THR A 13 -3.37 -18.57 7.76
C THR A 13 -3.95 -17.36 7.04
N PRO A 14 -3.71 -16.11 7.51
CA PRO A 14 -4.12 -14.92 6.80
C PRO A 14 -3.38 -14.78 5.47
N VAL A 15 -3.98 -14.04 4.54
CA VAL A 15 -3.25 -13.56 3.35
C VAL A 15 -2.17 -12.58 3.83
N PRO A 16 -0.90 -12.74 3.41
CA PRO A 16 0.13 -11.79 3.81
C PRO A 16 -0.09 -10.44 3.14
N MET A 17 0.05 -9.37 3.91
CA MET A 17 0.19 -7.99 3.43
C MET A 17 1.67 -7.69 3.36
N MET A 18 2.17 -7.32 2.19
CA MET A 18 3.60 -7.12 1.96
C MET A 18 3.84 -5.70 1.46
N ASN A 19 4.52 -4.88 2.26
CA ASN A 19 4.95 -3.56 1.85
C ASN A 19 6.04 -3.65 0.78
N ILE A 20 5.83 -3.07 -0.40
CA ILE A 20 6.76 -3.11 -1.52
C ILE A 20 7.22 -1.73 -2.01
N VAL A 21 6.50 -0.65 -1.63
CA VAL A 21 6.91 0.74 -1.86
C VAL A 21 6.67 1.56 -0.60
N ASN A 22 7.67 2.32 -0.20
CA ASN A 22 7.62 3.24 0.93
C ASN A 22 7.51 4.69 0.46
N GLY A 23 6.79 5.48 1.23
CA GLY A 23 6.71 6.94 1.16
C GLY A 23 6.59 7.53 2.56
N GLY A 24 6.05 8.74 2.67
CA GLY A 24 5.82 9.41 3.95
C GLY A 24 7.04 9.40 4.87
N ALA A 25 6.82 9.09 6.14
CA ALA A 25 7.89 9.04 7.15
C ALA A 25 8.90 7.89 6.93
N HIS A 26 8.56 6.88 6.12
CA HIS A 26 9.42 5.71 5.85
C HIS A 26 10.38 5.91 4.66
N ALA A 27 10.32 7.05 3.95
CA ALA A 27 11.18 7.31 2.80
C ALA A 27 11.43 8.80 2.60
N ASP A 28 12.63 9.16 2.18
CA ASP A 28 12.97 10.52 1.76
C ASP A 28 12.58 10.72 0.27
N ASN A 29 11.28 10.81 0.04
CA ASN A 29 10.68 11.03 -1.29
C ASN A 29 9.38 11.84 -1.17
N PRO A 30 8.81 12.40 -2.28
CA PRO A 30 7.62 13.23 -2.21
C PRO A 30 6.29 12.48 -2.11
N ILE A 31 6.30 11.16 -1.89
CA ILE A 31 5.07 10.37 -1.73
C ILE A 31 4.53 10.56 -0.31
N ASP A 32 3.28 11.01 -0.17
CA ASP A 32 2.67 11.24 1.14
C ASP A 32 2.25 9.95 1.86
N ILE A 33 1.76 8.96 1.10
CA ILE A 33 1.34 7.65 1.63
C ILE A 33 2.56 6.85 2.06
N GLN A 34 2.54 6.35 3.30
CA GLN A 34 3.69 5.72 3.93
C GLN A 34 4.00 4.33 3.37
N GLU A 35 2.95 3.51 3.13
CA GLU A 35 3.13 2.14 2.66
C GLU A 35 2.17 1.78 1.53
N PHE A 36 2.72 1.10 0.52
CA PHE A 36 1.98 0.48 -0.57
C PHE A 36 2.22 -1.02 -0.51
N MET A 37 1.16 -1.76 -0.23
CA MET A 37 1.22 -3.19 0.00
C MET A 37 0.53 -3.98 -1.11
N ILE A 38 1.02 -5.19 -1.34
CA ILE A 38 0.36 -6.20 -2.15
C ILE A 38 -0.18 -7.33 -1.28
N MET A 39 -1.31 -7.88 -1.71
CA MET A 39 -2.00 -8.99 -1.06
C MET A 39 -2.28 -10.08 -2.10
N PRO A 40 -1.51 -11.18 -2.13
CA PRO A 40 -1.69 -12.29 -3.07
C PRO A 40 -2.89 -13.17 -2.70
N VAL A 41 -4.10 -12.66 -2.92
CA VAL A 41 -5.38 -13.29 -2.55
C VAL A 41 -5.70 -14.53 -3.38
N GLY A 42 -5.17 -14.62 -4.61
CA GLY A 42 -5.37 -15.77 -5.50
C GLY A 42 -4.56 -17.01 -5.13
N ALA A 43 -3.65 -16.91 -4.14
CA ALA A 43 -2.82 -18.02 -3.73
C ALA A 43 -3.59 -19.04 -2.88
N GLY A 44 -3.53 -20.31 -3.24
CA GLY A 44 -4.17 -21.40 -2.47
C GLY A 44 -3.43 -21.78 -1.18
N ARG A 45 -2.20 -21.30 -0.97
CA ARG A 45 -1.33 -21.58 0.19
C ARG A 45 -0.48 -20.36 0.54
N PHE A 46 -0.12 -20.23 1.82
CA PHE A 46 0.74 -19.15 2.30
C PHE A 46 2.10 -19.13 1.59
N SER A 47 2.72 -20.29 1.35
CA SER A 47 3.99 -20.37 0.63
C SER A 47 3.90 -19.87 -0.82
N GLU A 48 2.76 -20.10 -1.49
CA GLU A 48 2.49 -19.57 -2.82
C GLU A 48 2.27 -18.04 -2.77
N ALA A 49 1.52 -17.56 -1.78
CA ALA A 49 1.35 -16.12 -1.58
C ALA A 49 2.70 -15.41 -1.39
N LEU A 50 3.59 -15.99 -0.58
CA LEU A 50 4.93 -15.44 -0.35
C LEU A 50 5.79 -15.46 -1.63
N ARG A 51 5.70 -16.54 -2.43
CA ARG A 51 6.39 -16.62 -3.73
C ARG A 51 5.87 -15.55 -4.69
N MET A 52 4.55 -15.43 -4.84
CA MET A 52 3.92 -14.41 -5.69
C MET A 52 4.38 -13.00 -5.29
N GLY A 53 4.36 -12.68 -4.00
CA GLY A 53 4.83 -11.40 -3.48
C GLY A 53 6.30 -11.13 -3.82
N SER A 54 7.15 -12.13 -3.65
CA SER A 54 8.58 -12.03 -4.01
C SER A 54 8.79 -11.79 -5.51
N GLU A 55 8.05 -12.49 -6.37
CA GLU A 55 8.14 -12.31 -7.82
C GLU A 55 7.67 -10.91 -8.26
N VAL A 56 6.57 -10.42 -7.69
CA VAL A 56 6.10 -9.02 -7.94
C VAL A 56 7.13 -8.00 -7.46
N PHE A 57 7.71 -8.20 -6.26
CA PHE A 57 8.75 -7.33 -5.71
C PHE A 57 9.98 -7.25 -6.65
N HIS A 58 10.44 -8.39 -7.16
CA HIS A 58 11.55 -8.41 -8.11
C HIS A 58 11.20 -7.80 -9.47
N ALA A 59 9.97 -7.99 -9.97
CA ALA A 59 9.48 -7.34 -11.18
C ALA A 59 9.44 -5.82 -11.00
N LEU A 60 8.99 -5.33 -9.84
CA LEU A 60 8.98 -3.91 -9.48
C LEU A 60 10.39 -3.33 -9.48
N ARG A 61 11.36 -4.03 -8.88
CA ARG A 61 12.76 -3.61 -8.89
C ARG A 61 13.28 -3.36 -10.30
N VAL A 62 12.99 -4.28 -11.23
CA VAL A 62 13.42 -4.16 -12.62
C VAL A 62 12.77 -2.94 -13.27
N GLN A 63 11.47 -2.75 -13.11
CA GLN A 63 10.75 -1.63 -13.72
C GLN A 63 11.20 -0.27 -13.18
N LEU A 64 11.39 -0.14 -11.87
CA LEU A 64 11.92 1.09 -11.25
C LEU A 64 13.32 1.41 -11.80
N LYS A 65 14.18 0.41 -11.90
CA LYS A 65 15.54 0.58 -12.43
C LYS A 65 15.54 0.95 -13.92
N GLU A 66 14.70 0.32 -14.73
CA GLU A 66 14.54 0.65 -16.17
C GLU A 66 14.02 2.08 -16.36
N ALA A 67 13.19 2.58 -15.44
CA ALA A 67 12.70 3.96 -15.44
C ALA A 67 13.68 4.98 -14.83
N GLY A 68 14.85 4.54 -14.36
CA GLY A 68 15.88 5.42 -13.79
C GLY A 68 15.67 5.78 -12.32
N HIS A 69 14.76 5.12 -11.63
CA HIS A 69 14.55 5.30 -10.18
C HIS A 69 15.52 4.47 -9.36
N ASN A 70 15.82 4.95 -8.14
CA ASN A 70 16.61 4.14 -7.20
C ASN A 70 15.78 2.95 -6.69
N THR A 71 16.46 1.90 -6.29
CA THR A 71 15.87 0.68 -5.73
C THR A 71 16.43 0.39 -4.33
N ASN A 72 16.76 1.44 -3.59
CA ASN A 72 17.10 1.33 -2.18
C ASN A 72 15.86 0.91 -1.40
N VAL A 73 16.07 0.14 -0.36
CA VAL A 73 15.01 -0.42 0.48
C VAL A 73 14.89 0.45 1.72
N GLY A 74 13.66 0.81 2.09
CA GLY A 74 13.35 1.52 3.33
C GLY A 74 13.31 0.58 4.53
N ASP A 75 12.99 1.12 5.69
CA ASP A 75 12.99 0.40 6.98
C ASP A 75 12.00 -0.78 7.00
N GLU A 76 10.89 -0.66 6.29
CA GLU A 76 9.84 -1.68 6.18
C GLU A 76 10.03 -2.67 5.01
N GLY A 77 11.19 -2.65 4.37
CA GLY A 77 11.55 -3.62 3.34
C GLY A 77 11.09 -3.31 1.92
N GLY A 78 10.18 -2.36 1.70
CA GLY A 78 9.78 -1.86 0.39
C GLY A 78 10.82 -0.93 -0.24
N PHE A 79 10.76 -0.73 -1.55
CA PHE A 79 11.61 0.25 -2.23
C PHE A 79 11.19 1.68 -1.85
N ALA A 80 12.16 2.59 -1.83
CA ALA A 80 11.94 4.03 -1.59
C ALA A 80 12.31 4.85 -2.85
N PRO A 81 11.57 4.69 -3.98
CA PRO A 81 11.87 5.40 -5.21
C PRO A 81 11.45 6.86 -5.11
N ASN A 82 12.12 7.75 -5.84
CA ASN A 82 11.74 9.14 -5.94
C ASN A 82 10.60 9.30 -6.97
N LEU A 83 9.39 8.86 -6.60
CA LEU A 83 8.16 9.03 -7.37
C LEU A 83 7.40 10.25 -6.87
N ALA A 84 6.70 10.92 -7.78
CA ALA A 84 6.05 12.19 -7.45
C ALA A 84 4.70 12.04 -6.74
N THR A 85 4.02 10.91 -6.93
CA THR A 85 2.63 10.73 -6.43
C THR A 85 2.32 9.28 -6.09
N ALA A 86 1.32 9.08 -5.22
CA ALA A 86 0.76 7.76 -4.94
C ALA A 86 0.21 7.07 -6.21
N ASP A 87 -0.38 7.83 -7.13
CA ASP A 87 -0.90 7.31 -8.41
C ASP A 87 0.22 6.72 -9.27
N GLU A 88 1.37 7.37 -9.29
CA GLU A 88 2.56 6.86 -9.99
C GLU A 88 3.08 5.57 -9.35
N ALA A 89 3.18 5.53 -8.02
CA ALA A 89 3.58 4.34 -7.28
C ALA A 89 2.64 3.15 -7.56
N LEU A 90 1.32 3.37 -7.46
CA LEU A 90 0.31 2.35 -7.75
C LEU A 90 0.40 1.87 -9.21
N SER A 91 0.65 2.78 -10.16
CA SER A 91 0.84 2.41 -11.58
C SER A 91 2.05 1.49 -11.78
N PHE A 92 3.17 1.73 -11.11
CA PHE A 92 4.34 0.85 -11.15
C PHE A 92 4.03 -0.53 -10.55
N ILE A 93 3.30 -0.56 -9.43
CA ILE A 93 2.90 -1.82 -8.78
C ILE A 93 1.99 -2.64 -9.69
N MET A 94 0.96 -2.03 -10.31
CA MET A 94 0.05 -2.71 -11.23
C MET A 94 0.81 -3.36 -12.39
N LYS A 95 1.68 -2.60 -13.06
CA LYS A 95 2.54 -3.12 -14.14
C LYS A 95 3.46 -4.24 -13.66
N SER A 96 3.92 -4.19 -12.41
CA SER A 96 4.80 -5.20 -11.85
C SER A 96 4.07 -6.50 -11.55
N ILE A 97 2.81 -6.42 -11.13
CA ILE A 97 1.93 -7.59 -10.96
C ILE A 97 1.75 -8.29 -12.32
N GLU A 98 1.43 -7.52 -13.37
CA GLU A 98 1.28 -8.05 -14.74
C GLU A 98 2.60 -8.63 -15.29
N LYS A 99 3.73 -7.94 -15.07
CA LYS A 99 5.06 -8.40 -15.51
C LYS A 99 5.49 -9.69 -14.80
N ALA A 100 5.04 -9.90 -13.58
CA ALA A 100 5.25 -11.15 -12.84
C ALA A 100 4.31 -12.29 -13.29
N GLY A 101 3.36 -12.02 -14.20
CA GLY A 101 2.44 -13.01 -14.76
C GLY A 101 1.14 -13.18 -13.96
N TYR A 102 0.82 -12.23 -13.08
CA TYR A 102 -0.40 -12.25 -12.27
C TYR A 102 -1.41 -11.20 -12.74
N ARG A 103 -2.68 -11.40 -12.38
CA ARG A 103 -3.79 -10.50 -12.71
C ARG A 103 -4.06 -9.56 -11.56
N PRO A 104 -3.85 -8.24 -11.74
CA PRO A 104 -4.22 -7.25 -10.72
C PRO A 104 -5.74 -7.30 -10.47
N GLY A 105 -6.14 -7.30 -9.20
CA GLY A 105 -7.54 -7.35 -8.81
C GLY A 105 -8.18 -8.74 -8.78
N GLU A 106 -7.44 -9.78 -9.20
CA GLU A 106 -7.88 -11.17 -9.13
C GLU A 106 -6.88 -12.02 -8.33
N ASP A 107 -5.64 -12.08 -8.79
CA ASP A 107 -4.58 -12.86 -8.15
C ASP A 107 -3.90 -12.06 -7.04
N VAL A 108 -3.72 -10.75 -7.27
CA VAL A 108 -3.07 -9.83 -6.33
C VAL A 108 -3.90 -8.57 -6.19
N MET A 109 -4.29 -8.27 -4.95
CA MET A 109 -4.94 -7.03 -4.54
C MET A 109 -3.92 -6.07 -3.93
N LEU A 110 -4.34 -4.82 -3.72
CA LEU A 110 -3.53 -3.78 -3.10
C LEU A 110 -4.07 -3.39 -1.72
N ALA A 111 -3.18 -2.91 -0.87
CA ALA A 111 -3.52 -2.27 0.38
C ALA A 111 -2.62 -1.04 0.59
N LEU A 112 -3.12 -0.08 1.35
CA LEU A 112 -2.41 1.15 1.69
C LEU A 112 -2.34 1.31 3.20
N ASP A 113 -1.24 1.86 3.68
CA ASP A 113 -1.15 2.53 4.97
C ASP A 113 -0.66 3.97 4.75
N PRO A 114 -1.56 4.94 4.71
CA PRO A 114 -1.20 6.34 4.60
C PRO A 114 -0.51 6.93 5.82
N ALA A 115 -0.73 6.38 7.02
CA ALA A 115 -0.33 6.98 8.29
C ALA A 115 -0.72 8.46 8.38
N SER A 116 -2.00 8.76 8.14
CA SER A 116 -2.50 10.11 7.83
C SER A 116 -2.27 11.15 8.94
N THR A 117 -1.96 10.72 10.15
CA THR A 117 -1.57 11.61 11.27
C THR A 117 -0.29 12.39 10.93
N GLU A 118 0.65 11.81 10.18
CA GLU A 118 1.94 12.40 9.86
C GLU A 118 1.82 13.67 8.98
N PHE A 119 0.84 13.70 8.08
CA PHE A 119 0.59 14.87 7.23
C PHE A 119 -0.67 15.67 7.61
N PHE A 120 -1.25 15.41 8.80
CA PHE A 120 -2.36 16.17 9.34
C PHE A 120 -1.86 17.36 10.16
N LYS A 121 -2.05 18.59 9.64
CA LYS A 121 -1.58 19.82 10.26
C LYS A 121 -2.70 20.87 10.25
N ASN A 122 -2.92 21.55 11.41
CA ASN A 122 -3.89 22.66 11.51
C ASN A 122 -5.30 22.31 11.01
N GLY A 123 -5.77 21.07 11.24
CA GLY A 123 -7.10 20.62 10.84
C GLY A 123 -7.24 20.20 9.38
N LYS A 124 -6.13 20.09 8.63
CA LYS A 124 -6.10 19.70 7.23
C LYS A 124 -5.03 18.65 6.96
N TYR A 125 -5.23 17.91 5.89
CA TYR A 125 -4.27 16.94 5.35
C TYR A 125 -3.45 17.63 4.26
N GLU A 126 -2.16 17.82 4.53
CA GLU A 126 -1.23 18.48 3.63
C GLU A 126 -0.51 17.45 2.77
N LEU A 127 -0.99 17.24 1.55
CA LEU A 127 -0.38 16.32 0.58
C LEU A 127 0.70 17.07 -0.21
N GLU A 128 1.95 16.99 0.27
CA GLU A 128 3.08 17.74 -0.27
C GLU A 128 3.41 17.31 -1.71
N GLY A 129 3.37 16.01 -2.01
CA GLY A 129 3.59 15.47 -3.35
C GLY A 129 2.59 15.96 -4.40
N LYS A 130 1.40 16.42 -3.98
CA LYS A 130 0.39 17.01 -4.86
C LYS A 130 0.21 18.52 -4.66
N GLY A 131 0.87 19.13 -3.67
CA GLY A 131 0.66 20.51 -3.30
C GLY A 131 -0.80 20.82 -2.94
N LYS A 132 -1.49 19.86 -2.28
CA LYS A 132 -2.91 19.96 -1.93
C LYS A 132 -3.08 19.96 -0.43
N SER A 133 -3.96 20.84 0.03
CA SER A 133 -4.45 20.91 1.40
C SER A 133 -5.92 20.48 1.40
N LEU A 134 -6.22 19.33 2.01
CA LEU A 134 -7.55 18.73 2.00
C LEU A 134 -8.17 18.79 3.41
N ASP A 135 -9.46 19.03 3.47
CA ASP A 135 -10.24 18.75 4.67
C ASP A 135 -10.59 17.24 4.74
N GLN A 136 -11.35 16.87 5.76
CA GLN A 136 -11.77 15.50 5.99
C GLN A 136 -12.58 14.93 4.80
N GLY A 137 -13.51 15.70 4.25
CA GLY A 137 -14.31 15.28 3.09
C GLY A 137 -13.44 15.09 1.84
N GLY A 138 -12.55 16.04 1.57
CA GLY A 138 -11.59 15.96 0.47
C GLY A 138 -10.64 14.77 0.58
N MET A 139 -10.28 14.35 1.80
CA MET A 139 -9.45 13.16 2.00
C MET A 139 -10.23 11.87 1.71
N VAL A 140 -11.50 11.80 2.11
CA VAL A 140 -12.39 10.69 1.76
C VAL A 140 -12.54 10.58 0.23
N ASP A 141 -12.79 11.71 -0.45
CA ASP A 141 -12.91 11.73 -1.91
C ASP A 141 -11.61 11.31 -2.60
N TYR A 142 -10.47 11.68 -2.03
CA TYR A 142 -9.16 11.25 -2.53
C TYR A 142 -8.99 9.72 -2.48
N TYR A 143 -9.31 9.08 -1.36
CA TYR A 143 -9.26 7.62 -1.26
C TYR A 143 -10.33 6.95 -2.13
N ALA A 144 -11.53 7.50 -2.20
CA ALA A 144 -12.58 6.97 -3.08
C ALA A 144 -12.13 6.95 -4.55
N ALA A 145 -11.43 7.99 -5.01
CA ALA A 145 -10.88 8.04 -6.35
C ALA A 145 -9.77 6.99 -6.58
N LEU A 146 -8.91 6.74 -5.59
CA LEU A 146 -7.89 5.68 -5.68
C LEU A 146 -8.53 4.29 -5.73
N VAL A 147 -9.49 4.00 -4.85
CA VAL A 147 -10.22 2.72 -4.80
C VAL A 147 -11.03 2.48 -6.09
N ALA A 148 -11.58 3.52 -6.71
CA ALA A 148 -12.29 3.40 -7.98
C ALA A 148 -11.34 3.05 -9.14
N LYS A 149 -10.07 3.41 -9.06
CA LYS A 149 -9.08 3.22 -10.12
C LYS A 149 -8.22 1.96 -9.95
N TYR A 150 -7.95 1.57 -8.71
CA TYR A 150 -7.04 0.49 -8.37
C TYR A 150 -7.72 -0.56 -7.49
N PRO A 151 -7.32 -1.84 -7.53
CA PRO A 151 -7.92 -2.91 -6.75
C PRO A 151 -7.47 -2.87 -5.27
N ILE A 152 -7.73 -1.76 -4.60
CA ILE A 152 -7.41 -1.53 -3.19
C ILE A 152 -8.52 -2.11 -2.33
N ILE A 153 -8.19 -3.03 -1.43
CA ILE A 153 -9.16 -3.70 -0.53
C ILE A 153 -8.98 -3.36 0.94
N SER A 154 -7.90 -2.65 1.29
CA SER A 154 -7.64 -2.21 2.66
C SER A 154 -6.94 -0.85 2.65
N ILE A 155 -7.36 0.02 3.56
CA ILE A 155 -6.69 1.29 3.87
C ILE A 155 -6.59 1.35 5.39
N GLU A 156 -5.38 1.25 5.92
CA GLU A 156 -5.04 1.39 7.32
C GLU A 156 -4.74 2.87 7.59
N ASP A 157 -5.05 3.36 8.78
CA ASP A 157 -4.79 4.75 9.23
C ASP A 157 -5.07 5.84 8.19
N GLY A 158 -6.19 5.65 7.45
CA GLY A 158 -6.62 6.55 6.40
C GLY A 158 -7.03 7.95 6.88
N MET A 159 -7.23 8.14 8.19
CA MET A 159 -7.57 9.41 8.82
C MET A 159 -6.74 9.61 10.09
N ALA A 160 -6.48 10.89 10.44
CA ALA A 160 -5.73 11.21 11.64
C ALA A 160 -6.43 10.74 12.93
N GLU A 161 -5.64 10.35 13.93
CA GLU A 161 -6.10 9.74 15.18
C GLU A 161 -7.04 10.62 16.00
N ASP A 162 -6.96 11.95 15.88
CA ASP A 162 -7.84 12.89 16.57
C ASP A 162 -9.28 12.89 16.02
N ARG A 163 -9.53 12.24 14.89
CA ARG A 163 -10.80 12.16 14.18
C ARG A 163 -11.56 10.87 14.44
N LYS A 164 -11.81 10.56 15.72
CA LYS A 164 -12.58 9.37 16.15
C LYS A 164 -14.01 9.28 15.60
N SER A 165 -14.52 10.32 14.96
CA SER A 165 -15.85 10.36 14.34
C SER A 165 -15.95 9.58 13.01
N THR A 166 -14.85 9.09 12.46
CA THR A 166 -14.81 8.31 11.22
C THR A 166 -14.86 6.80 11.43
N ARG A 167 -15.34 6.35 12.57
CA ARG A 167 -15.74 4.94 12.68
C ARG A 167 -16.88 4.70 11.70
N LEU A 168 -16.56 4.10 10.56
CA LEU A 168 -17.54 3.40 9.75
C LEU A 168 -18.06 2.25 10.60
N ASN A 169 -19.30 2.36 11.07
CA ASN A 169 -20.03 1.26 11.67
C ASN A 169 -20.42 0.27 10.59
#